data_c0aa777920fe6847d356fa6eb38f2849
#
_entry.id   c0aa777920fe6847d356fa6eb38f2849
#
_cell.length_a   1.000
_cell.length_b   1.000
_cell.length_c   1.000
_cell.angle_alpha   90.00
_cell.angle_beta   90.00
_cell.angle_gamma   90.00
#
_symmetry.space_group_name_H-M   'P 1'
#
loop_
_entity.id
_entity.type
_entity.pdbx_description
1 polymer ?
#
loop_
_entity_poly.entity_id
_entity_poly.type
_entity_poly.pdbx_seq_one_letter_code
_entity_poly.pdbx_strand_id
1 'polypeptide(L)'
;MGSVDNISPIFTDTSHLKENAKKNYPTVPYLDNKYTTIAYMYDGGTSLKWYRDTFGFEEVQAAQLSGVSVYDIFDKYVPQKPTNLLILPHFSGAAVPYFDEDARGMILGLSGATRKPDIYRALMEGVAFEMRMNLDNMEAGGMHVNKLRATGGGSRSDTWLQIKADVFNREVDRVHMKESGTMGVIIMAGVAVGLFDSFESAMKKLVTIDKVFKPIPENVAFYNRQYKKYRELYAFGKKLRSL
;
A
#
# COMPACT_ATOMS: atom_id res chain seq x y z
N MET A 1 -11.31 -3.73 6.01
CA MET A 1 -10.00 -3.33 5.45
C MET A 1 -8.97 -3.37 6.56
N GLY A 2 -7.75 -3.83 6.28
CA GLY A 2 -6.62 -3.63 7.19
C GLY A 2 -6.36 -2.14 7.40
N SER A 3 -6.03 -1.74 8.62
CA SER A 3 -5.75 -0.33 8.94
C SER A 3 -4.43 0.15 8.33
N VAL A 4 -3.46 -0.73 8.28
CA VAL A 4 -2.07 -0.49 7.86
C VAL A 4 -1.87 -0.96 6.42
N ASP A 5 -1.10 -0.23 5.62
CA ASP A 5 -0.52 -0.73 4.37
C ASP A 5 0.98 -0.97 4.61
N ASN A 6 1.53 -2.03 4.02
CA ASN A 6 2.92 -2.38 4.20
C ASN A 6 3.52 -3.05 2.95
N ILE A 7 4.85 -2.96 2.85
CA ILE A 7 5.68 -3.77 1.95
C ILE A 7 6.64 -4.58 2.82
N SER A 8 6.57 -5.91 2.68
CA SER A 8 7.37 -6.84 3.48
C SER A 8 8.13 -7.79 2.54
N PRO A 9 9.29 -7.37 2.02
CA PRO A 9 10.14 -8.23 1.20
C PRO A 9 10.70 -9.38 2.05
N ILE A 10 10.81 -10.56 1.42
CA ILE A 10 11.39 -11.77 2.02
C ILE A 10 12.69 -12.07 1.29
N PHE A 11 13.76 -12.29 2.02
CA PHE A 11 15.11 -12.43 1.48
C PHE A 11 16.02 -13.34 2.33
N THR A 12 17.15 -13.76 1.76
CA THR A 12 18.20 -14.52 2.42
C THR A 12 19.49 -13.73 2.55
N ASP A 13 19.74 -12.78 1.62
CA ASP A 13 20.94 -11.93 1.67
C ASP A 13 20.78 -10.88 2.76
N THR A 14 21.72 -10.85 3.69
CA THR A 14 21.75 -9.96 4.85
C THR A 14 22.70 -8.78 4.69
N SER A 15 23.39 -8.65 3.57
CA SER A 15 24.41 -7.63 3.33
C SER A 15 23.87 -6.19 3.45
N HIS A 16 22.59 -5.99 3.12
CA HIS A 16 21.90 -4.69 3.15
C HIS A 16 21.32 -4.30 4.52
N LEU A 17 21.30 -5.20 5.52
CA LEU A 17 20.61 -4.98 6.80
C LEU A 17 21.10 -3.75 7.54
N LYS A 18 22.43 -3.53 7.58
CA LYS A 18 23.03 -2.39 8.28
C LYS A 18 22.57 -1.06 7.70
N GLU A 19 22.49 -0.94 6.39
CA GLU A 19 22.05 0.29 5.73
C GLU A 19 20.54 0.52 5.87
N ASN A 20 19.74 -0.53 5.83
CA ASN A 20 18.30 -0.43 6.07
C ASN A 20 17.98 -0.09 7.52
N ALA A 21 18.72 -0.65 8.50
CA ALA A 21 18.57 -0.30 9.91
C ALA A 21 18.83 1.20 10.18
N LYS A 22 19.84 1.80 9.53
CA LYS A 22 20.10 3.25 9.64
C LYS A 22 18.92 4.11 9.15
N LYS A 23 18.07 3.56 8.29
CA LYS A 23 16.87 4.21 7.76
C LYS A 23 15.60 3.77 8.50
N ASN A 24 15.74 3.19 9.68
CA ASN A 24 14.63 2.74 10.52
C ASN A 24 13.76 1.63 9.91
N TYR A 25 14.29 0.77 9.05
CA TYR A 25 13.58 -0.40 8.53
C TYR A 25 13.84 -1.62 9.40
N PRO A 26 12.88 -2.04 10.26
CA PRO A 26 13.05 -3.20 11.12
C PRO A 26 13.10 -4.49 10.30
N THR A 27 14.03 -5.35 10.64
CA THR A 27 14.17 -6.67 10.03
C THR A 27 14.05 -7.74 11.11
N VAL A 28 13.26 -8.76 10.82
CA VAL A 28 13.02 -9.87 11.71
C VAL A 28 13.26 -11.22 11.01
N PRO A 29 13.60 -12.29 11.74
CA PRO A 29 13.65 -13.64 11.18
C PRO A 29 12.30 -14.04 10.58
N TYR A 30 12.36 -14.81 9.50
CA TYR A 30 11.23 -15.40 8.81
C TYR A 30 11.44 -16.91 8.62
N LEU A 31 10.44 -17.61 8.06
CA LEU A 31 10.49 -19.05 7.82
C LEU A 31 11.67 -19.45 6.91
N ASP A 32 12.15 -20.69 6.98
CA ASP A 32 13.21 -21.26 6.14
C ASP A 32 14.53 -20.47 6.15
N ASN A 33 14.98 -20.01 7.32
CA ASN A 33 16.20 -19.21 7.48
C ASN A 33 16.22 -17.94 6.60
N LYS A 34 15.05 -17.40 6.30
CA LYS A 34 14.88 -16.12 5.61
C LYS A 34 14.65 -15.00 6.62
N TYR A 35 14.65 -13.80 6.12
CA TYR A 35 14.36 -12.58 6.86
C TYR A 35 13.26 -11.79 6.13
N THR A 36 12.58 -10.92 6.86
CA THR A 36 11.68 -9.94 6.29
C THR A 36 11.92 -8.58 6.91
N THR A 37 11.92 -7.55 6.08
CA THR A 37 11.89 -6.15 6.51
C THR A 37 10.45 -5.67 6.40
N ILE A 38 10.00 -4.86 7.38
CA ILE A 38 8.62 -4.38 7.41
C ILE A 38 8.64 -2.87 7.21
N ALA A 39 8.27 -2.42 6.02
CA ALA A 39 8.02 -1.02 5.71
C ALA A 39 6.51 -0.77 5.74
N TYR A 40 6.03 0.01 6.69
CA TYR A 40 4.60 0.21 6.91
C TYR A 40 4.24 1.69 7.12
N MET A 41 2.98 2.00 6.90
CA MET A 41 2.34 3.26 7.26
C MET A 41 1.08 3.00 8.09
N TYR A 42 0.74 3.95 8.98
CA TYR A 42 -0.45 3.80 9.84
C TYR A 42 -1.76 3.91 9.05
N ASP A 43 -1.80 4.81 8.08
CA ASP A 43 -3.03 5.25 7.42
C ASP A 43 -3.22 4.67 6.01
N GLY A 44 -2.99 3.37 5.83
CA GLY A 44 -3.32 2.67 4.59
C GLY A 44 -4.83 2.62 4.33
N GLY A 45 -5.48 1.55 4.76
CA GLY A 45 -6.94 1.42 4.65
C GLY A 45 -7.72 2.39 5.53
N THR A 46 -7.14 2.89 6.63
CA THR A 46 -7.75 3.90 7.52
C THR A 46 -7.95 5.24 6.82
N SER A 47 -7.11 5.64 5.88
CA SER A 47 -7.33 6.86 5.10
C SER A 47 -8.60 6.78 4.24
N LEU A 48 -8.87 5.60 3.64
CA LEU A 48 -10.10 5.38 2.90
C LEU A 48 -11.32 5.27 3.84
N LYS A 49 -11.14 4.73 5.05
CA LYS A 49 -12.18 4.74 6.09
C LYS A 49 -12.48 6.18 6.51
N TRP A 50 -11.46 7.01 6.75
CA TRP A 50 -11.64 8.43 7.02
C TRP A 50 -12.44 9.13 5.91
N TYR A 51 -12.11 8.89 4.64
CA TYR A 51 -12.87 9.43 3.51
C TYR A 51 -14.34 8.99 3.55
N ARG A 52 -14.60 7.71 3.77
CA ARG A 52 -15.96 7.16 3.91
C ARG A 52 -16.75 7.89 5.00
N ASP A 53 -16.13 8.05 6.17
CA ASP A 53 -16.79 8.61 7.36
C ASP A 53 -16.97 10.13 7.25
N THR A 54 -16.14 10.82 6.44
CA THR A 54 -16.17 12.27 6.29
C THR A 54 -17.03 12.73 5.09
N PHE A 55 -16.95 12.02 3.97
CA PHE A 55 -17.55 12.45 2.69
C PHE A 55 -18.57 11.46 2.11
N GLY A 56 -18.61 10.23 2.61
CA GLY A 56 -19.33 9.12 1.99
C GLY A 56 -20.72 8.84 2.54
N PHE A 57 -21.42 9.81 3.12
CA PHE A 57 -22.71 9.58 3.77
C PHE A 57 -23.75 8.95 2.82
N GLU A 58 -23.90 9.49 1.61
CA GLU A 58 -24.85 9.01 0.59
C GLU A 58 -24.48 7.59 0.13
N GLU A 59 -23.19 7.34 -0.09
CA GLU A 59 -22.69 6.04 -0.54
C GLU A 59 -22.80 4.97 0.56
N VAL A 60 -22.65 5.35 1.83
CA VAL A 60 -22.89 4.45 2.98
C VAL A 60 -24.37 4.06 3.05
N GLN A 61 -25.31 4.99 2.88
CA GLN A 61 -26.72 4.67 2.82
C GLN A 61 -27.06 3.76 1.64
N ALA A 62 -26.53 4.07 0.45
CA ALA A 62 -26.70 3.23 -0.73
C ALA A 62 -26.15 1.80 -0.54
N ALA A 63 -25.01 1.67 0.14
CA ALA A 63 -24.42 0.38 0.49
C ALA A 63 -25.31 -0.44 1.43
N GLN A 64 -25.89 0.21 2.45
CA GLN A 64 -26.80 -0.44 3.40
C GLN A 64 -28.07 -0.95 2.71
N LEU A 65 -28.62 -0.20 1.78
CA LEU A 65 -29.84 -0.56 1.04
C LEU A 65 -29.60 -1.68 0.00
N SER A 66 -28.43 -1.67 -0.65
CA SER A 66 -28.11 -2.61 -1.74
C SER A 66 -27.37 -3.87 -1.30
N GLY A 67 -26.81 -3.91 -0.09
CA GLY A 67 -25.93 -4.99 0.38
C GLY A 67 -24.55 -5.02 -0.30
N VAL A 68 -24.23 -4.03 -1.13
CA VAL A 68 -22.94 -3.87 -1.81
C VAL A 68 -21.94 -3.15 -0.89
N SER A 69 -20.66 -3.48 -0.98
CA SER A 69 -19.63 -2.75 -0.22
C SER A 69 -19.60 -1.27 -0.62
N VAL A 70 -19.53 -0.37 0.36
CA VAL A 70 -19.37 1.06 0.10
C VAL A 70 -18.12 1.38 -0.73
N TYR A 71 -17.06 0.58 -0.57
CA TYR A 71 -15.83 0.75 -1.33
C TYR A 71 -16.00 0.36 -2.80
N ASP A 72 -16.85 -0.64 -3.11
CA ASP A 72 -17.21 -0.98 -4.48
C ASP A 72 -18.04 0.13 -5.13
N ILE A 73 -18.84 0.84 -4.32
CA ILE A 73 -19.59 2.03 -4.80
C ILE A 73 -18.60 3.16 -5.11
N PHE A 74 -17.67 3.46 -4.22
CA PHE A 74 -16.63 4.49 -4.49
C PHE A 74 -15.85 4.18 -5.74
N ASP A 75 -15.38 2.92 -5.90
CA ASP A 75 -14.57 2.50 -7.04
C ASP A 75 -15.26 2.68 -8.40
N LYS A 76 -16.60 2.65 -8.45
CA LYS A 76 -17.36 2.91 -9.69
C LYS A 76 -17.24 4.35 -10.19
N TYR A 77 -17.04 5.30 -9.27
CA TYR A 77 -17.01 6.73 -9.59
C TYR A 77 -15.61 7.32 -9.63
N VAL A 78 -14.59 6.52 -9.28
CA VAL A 78 -13.19 6.97 -9.30
C VAL A 78 -12.78 7.33 -10.73
N PRO A 79 -12.20 8.54 -10.95
CA PRO A 79 -11.66 8.90 -12.25
C PRO A 79 -10.63 7.89 -12.74
N GLN A 80 -10.65 7.56 -14.02
CA GLN A 80 -9.69 6.59 -14.60
C GLN A 80 -8.28 7.18 -14.73
N LYS A 81 -8.19 8.50 -14.91
CA LYS A 81 -6.90 9.21 -15.05
C LYS A 81 -6.33 9.62 -13.70
N PRO A 82 -4.99 9.67 -13.55
CA PRO A 82 -4.32 10.22 -12.38
C PRO A 82 -4.79 11.65 -12.05
N THR A 83 -4.81 11.99 -10.75
CA THR A 83 -5.19 13.34 -10.29
C THR A 83 -3.98 14.26 -10.19
N ASN A 84 -4.23 15.58 -10.22
CA ASN A 84 -3.22 16.58 -9.89
C ASN A 84 -3.15 16.90 -8.38
N LEU A 85 -4.02 16.28 -7.59
CA LEU A 85 -3.99 16.42 -6.13
C LEU A 85 -2.79 15.65 -5.57
N LEU A 86 -2.22 16.20 -4.50
CA LEU A 86 -1.23 15.49 -3.69
C LEU A 86 -1.78 15.37 -2.28
N ILE A 87 -1.87 14.14 -1.77
CA ILE A 87 -2.28 13.88 -0.40
C ILE A 87 -1.15 13.18 0.34
N LEU A 88 -0.71 13.80 1.44
CA LEU A 88 0.17 13.18 2.43
C LEU A 88 -0.73 12.47 3.45
N PRO A 89 -0.81 11.15 3.46
CA PRO A 89 -1.80 10.42 4.28
C PRO A 89 -1.30 10.13 5.71
N HIS A 90 -0.73 11.11 6.40
CA HIS A 90 -0.23 10.99 7.77
C HIS A 90 -1.29 11.46 8.78
N PHE A 91 -2.50 10.89 8.73
CA PHE A 91 -3.61 11.31 9.60
C PHE A 91 -3.41 10.90 11.06
N SER A 92 -2.71 9.77 11.28
CA SER A 92 -2.40 9.21 12.60
C SER A 92 -0.90 9.30 12.93
N GLY A 93 -0.16 10.17 12.25
CA GLY A 93 1.29 10.24 12.33
C GLY A 93 1.99 9.59 11.15
N ALA A 94 3.31 9.71 11.09
CA ALA A 94 4.15 9.07 10.09
C ALA A 94 4.90 7.86 10.70
N ALA A 95 4.75 6.68 10.11
CA ALA A 95 5.46 5.48 10.54
C ALA A 95 6.88 5.45 9.91
N VAL A 96 7.27 4.33 9.34
CA VAL A 96 8.59 4.15 8.71
C VAL A 96 8.72 5.05 7.48
N PRO A 97 9.83 5.73 7.28
CA PRO A 97 11.06 5.75 8.09
C PRO A 97 11.12 6.85 9.16
N TYR A 98 10.08 7.66 9.29
CA TYR A 98 10.08 8.91 10.06
C TYR A 98 9.88 8.74 11.56
N PHE A 99 8.98 7.83 11.98
CA PHE A 99 8.53 7.65 13.35
C PHE A 99 8.16 9.00 14.01
N ASP A 100 7.35 9.80 13.33
CA ASP A 100 6.91 11.14 13.74
C ASP A 100 5.41 11.10 14.10
N GLU A 101 5.10 11.01 15.39
CA GLU A 101 3.73 10.96 15.90
C GLU A 101 2.98 12.28 15.73
N ASP A 102 3.71 13.39 15.58
CA ASP A 102 3.16 14.72 15.36
C ASP A 102 2.90 15.02 13.87
N ALA A 103 3.30 14.15 12.97
CA ALA A 103 2.98 14.31 11.55
C ALA A 103 1.45 14.36 11.34
N ARG A 104 1.01 15.21 10.41
CA ARG A 104 -0.40 15.37 10.07
C ARG A 104 -0.59 15.30 8.56
N GLY A 105 -1.78 14.82 8.16
CA GLY A 105 -2.18 14.74 6.77
C GLY A 105 -2.25 16.10 6.10
N MET A 106 -2.05 16.11 4.77
CA MET A 106 -2.10 17.32 3.96
C MET A 106 -2.77 17.01 2.62
N ILE A 107 -3.60 17.94 2.16
CA ILE A 107 -4.19 17.92 0.82
C ILE A 107 -3.74 19.17 0.08
N LEU A 108 -3.08 19.00 -1.05
CA LEU A 108 -2.56 20.09 -1.87
C LEU A 108 -3.13 20.00 -3.29
N GLY A 109 -3.42 21.15 -3.89
CA GLY A 109 -3.86 21.25 -5.29
C GLY A 109 -5.38 21.29 -5.49
N LEU A 110 -6.17 21.52 -4.43
CA LEU A 110 -7.62 21.72 -4.55
C LEU A 110 -7.94 22.91 -5.47
N SER A 111 -8.97 22.75 -6.28
CA SER A 111 -9.51 23.79 -7.16
C SER A 111 -11.04 23.75 -7.14
N GLY A 112 -11.70 24.76 -7.70
CA GLY A 112 -13.17 24.77 -7.85
C GLY A 112 -13.73 23.63 -8.72
N ALA A 113 -12.88 22.95 -9.48
CA ALA A 113 -13.27 21.79 -10.28
C ALA A 113 -13.11 20.45 -9.52
N THR A 114 -12.45 20.42 -8.35
CA THR A 114 -12.24 19.20 -7.57
C THR A 114 -13.57 18.63 -7.08
N ARG A 115 -13.76 17.32 -7.24
CA ARG A 115 -14.95 16.58 -6.81
C ARG A 115 -14.59 15.50 -5.79
N LYS A 116 -15.56 14.98 -5.04
CA LYS A 116 -15.38 13.90 -4.06
C LYS A 116 -14.57 12.72 -4.62
N PRO A 117 -14.87 12.16 -5.81
CA PRO A 117 -14.09 11.02 -6.33
C PRO A 117 -12.63 11.34 -6.63
N ASP A 118 -12.28 12.61 -6.93
CA ASP A 118 -10.88 13.00 -7.14
C ASP A 118 -10.09 12.90 -5.84
N ILE A 119 -10.69 13.29 -4.71
CA ILE A 119 -10.07 13.17 -3.38
C ILE A 119 -9.88 11.69 -3.01
N TYR A 120 -10.88 10.84 -3.28
CA TYR A 120 -10.78 9.40 -3.03
C TYR A 120 -9.64 8.75 -3.83
N ARG A 121 -9.52 9.10 -5.11
CA ARG A 121 -8.40 8.67 -5.94
C ARG A 121 -7.06 9.17 -5.40
N ALA A 122 -6.98 10.46 -5.08
CA ALA A 122 -5.75 11.06 -4.57
C ALA A 122 -5.28 10.46 -3.23
N LEU A 123 -6.21 9.98 -2.39
CA LEU A 123 -5.87 9.21 -1.18
C LEU A 123 -5.18 7.88 -1.53
N MET A 124 -5.72 7.13 -2.49
CA MET A 124 -5.10 5.90 -2.96
C MET A 124 -3.73 6.15 -3.59
N GLU A 125 -3.58 7.25 -4.33
CA GLU A 125 -2.32 7.70 -4.93
C GLU A 125 -1.30 8.09 -3.84
N GLY A 126 -1.73 8.83 -2.81
CA GLY A 126 -0.89 9.23 -1.68
C GLY A 126 -0.34 8.03 -0.90
N VAL A 127 -1.19 7.04 -0.59
CA VAL A 127 -0.76 5.77 0.02
C VAL A 127 0.24 5.04 -0.88
N ALA A 128 0.01 5.00 -2.19
CA ALA A 128 0.94 4.37 -3.11
C ALA A 128 2.28 5.12 -3.19
N PHE A 129 2.28 6.45 -3.15
CA PHE A 129 3.52 7.24 -3.11
C PHE A 129 4.33 7.00 -1.84
N GLU A 130 3.67 6.90 -0.67
CA GLU A 130 4.34 6.58 0.59
C GLU A 130 4.99 5.19 0.53
N MET A 131 4.28 4.20 0.00
CA MET A 131 4.83 2.86 -0.19
C MET A 131 5.96 2.83 -1.23
N ARG A 132 5.88 3.63 -2.31
CA ARG A 132 6.97 3.78 -3.26
C ARG A 132 8.22 4.37 -2.60
N MET A 133 8.06 5.37 -1.76
CA MET A 133 9.19 5.98 -1.04
C MET A 133 9.89 4.95 -0.14
N ASN A 134 9.12 4.13 0.56
CA ASN A 134 9.66 3.04 1.36
C ASN A 134 10.41 2.01 0.50
N LEU A 135 9.84 1.64 -0.65
CA LEU A 135 10.46 0.73 -1.61
C LEU A 135 11.79 1.28 -2.14
N ASP A 136 11.79 2.54 -2.63
CA ASP A 136 12.98 3.22 -3.13
C ASP A 136 14.07 3.31 -2.06
N ASN A 137 13.70 3.58 -0.80
CA ASN A 137 14.64 3.65 0.31
C ASN A 137 15.29 2.29 0.65
N MET A 138 14.51 1.21 0.62
CA MET A 138 15.03 -0.14 0.82
C MET A 138 15.97 -0.54 -0.32
N GLU A 139 15.61 -0.24 -1.56
CA GLU A 139 16.44 -0.53 -2.72
C GLU A 139 17.74 0.29 -2.75
N ALA A 140 17.67 1.55 -2.36
CA ALA A 140 18.88 2.36 -2.18
C ALA A 140 19.77 1.85 -1.03
N GLY A 141 19.24 1.02 -0.13
CA GLY A 141 19.98 0.29 0.89
C GLY A 141 20.57 -1.04 0.40
N GLY A 142 20.34 -1.42 -0.87
CA GLY A 142 20.85 -2.66 -1.48
C GLY A 142 19.86 -3.82 -1.53
N MET A 143 18.62 -3.64 -1.08
CA MET A 143 17.58 -4.66 -1.20
C MET A 143 16.93 -4.59 -2.59
N HIS A 144 16.84 -5.72 -3.30
CA HIS A 144 16.19 -5.79 -4.61
C HIS A 144 14.83 -6.45 -4.52
N VAL A 145 13.77 -5.72 -4.88
CA VAL A 145 12.40 -6.23 -4.92
C VAL A 145 11.97 -6.46 -6.36
N ASN A 146 11.92 -7.71 -6.78
CA ASN A 146 11.62 -8.06 -8.17
C ASN A 146 10.13 -8.21 -8.46
N LYS A 147 9.32 -8.63 -7.47
CA LYS A 147 7.93 -8.96 -7.66
C LYS A 147 7.10 -8.55 -6.45
N LEU A 148 5.94 -7.97 -6.73
CA LEU A 148 5.00 -7.53 -5.69
C LEU A 148 3.74 -8.40 -5.73
N ARG A 149 3.30 -8.86 -4.58
CA ARG A 149 2.04 -9.59 -4.39
C ARG A 149 1.16 -8.84 -3.41
N ALA A 150 -0.05 -8.52 -3.86
CA ALA A 150 -1.03 -7.82 -3.05
C ALA A 150 -2.00 -8.79 -2.38
N THR A 151 -2.19 -8.61 -1.08
CA THR A 151 -3.14 -9.35 -0.25
C THR A 151 -3.91 -8.39 0.65
N GLY A 152 -4.92 -8.90 1.36
CA GLY A 152 -5.73 -8.12 2.31
C GLY A 152 -6.85 -7.32 1.64
N GLY A 153 -7.52 -6.49 2.43
CA GLY A 153 -8.75 -5.80 2.00
C GLY A 153 -8.56 -4.86 0.82
N GLY A 154 -7.44 -4.13 0.76
CA GLY A 154 -7.13 -3.20 -0.33
C GLY A 154 -6.87 -3.89 -1.68
N SER A 155 -6.50 -5.18 -1.67
CA SER A 155 -6.27 -5.93 -2.91
C SER A 155 -7.56 -6.25 -3.69
N ARG A 156 -8.73 -6.01 -3.10
CA ARG A 156 -10.02 -6.20 -3.78
C ARG A 156 -10.31 -5.12 -4.82
N SER A 157 -9.75 -3.92 -4.65
CA SER A 157 -9.93 -2.81 -5.58
C SER A 157 -8.98 -2.94 -6.77
N ASP A 158 -9.53 -3.21 -7.96
CA ASP A 158 -8.78 -3.20 -9.22
C ASP A 158 -8.13 -1.83 -9.46
N THR A 159 -8.88 -0.77 -9.17
CA THR A 159 -8.42 0.61 -9.32
C THR A 159 -7.18 0.87 -8.45
N TRP A 160 -7.21 0.44 -7.17
CA TRP A 160 -6.08 0.69 -6.28
C TRP A 160 -4.85 -0.14 -6.64
N LEU A 161 -5.05 -1.40 -7.09
CA LEU A 161 -3.93 -2.22 -7.56
C LEU A 161 -3.30 -1.68 -8.84
N GLN A 162 -4.13 -1.14 -9.76
CA GLN A 162 -3.60 -0.46 -10.95
C GLN A 162 -2.82 0.81 -10.58
N ILE A 163 -3.32 1.63 -9.66
CA ILE A 163 -2.60 2.80 -9.14
C ILE A 163 -1.24 2.36 -8.55
N LYS A 164 -1.22 1.31 -7.73
CA LYS A 164 0.03 0.78 -7.16
C LYS A 164 1.00 0.31 -8.25
N ALA A 165 0.53 -0.43 -9.25
CA ALA A 165 1.37 -0.87 -10.37
C ALA A 165 1.99 0.32 -11.13
N ASP A 166 1.17 1.34 -11.42
CA ASP A 166 1.59 2.55 -12.14
C ASP A 166 2.57 3.40 -11.31
N VAL A 167 2.29 3.59 -10.01
CA VAL A 167 3.13 4.39 -9.10
C VAL A 167 4.47 3.69 -8.85
N PHE A 168 4.48 2.38 -8.66
CA PHE A 168 5.72 1.60 -8.44
C PHE A 168 6.49 1.36 -9.75
N ASN A 169 5.85 1.54 -10.89
CA ASN A 169 6.35 1.11 -12.20
C ASN A 169 6.75 -0.37 -12.20
N ARG A 170 5.88 -1.23 -11.64
CA ARG A 170 6.12 -2.67 -11.47
C ARG A 170 4.82 -3.45 -11.57
N GLU A 171 4.92 -4.70 -12.02
CA GLU A 171 3.79 -5.60 -11.97
C GLU A 171 3.40 -5.89 -10.52
N VAL A 172 2.08 -5.91 -10.27
CA VAL A 172 1.49 -6.27 -8.98
C VAL A 172 0.55 -7.44 -9.19
N ASP A 173 0.87 -8.58 -8.60
CA ASP A 173 0.05 -9.77 -8.62
C ASP A 173 -1.02 -9.69 -7.53
N ARG A 174 -2.30 -9.84 -7.87
CA ARG A 174 -3.34 -10.11 -6.88
C ARG A 174 -3.38 -11.58 -6.54
N VAL A 175 -3.24 -11.90 -5.27
CA VAL A 175 -3.41 -13.28 -4.79
C VAL A 175 -4.89 -13.57 -4.61
N HIS A 176 -5.37 -14.68 -5.16
CA HIS A 176 -6.75 -15.16 -4.99
C HIS A 176 -6.94 -15.69 -3.56
N MET A 177 -7.18 -14.78 -2.62
CA MET A 177 -7.28 -15.16 -1.21
C MET A 177 -8.09 -14.13 -0.42
N LYS A 178 -9.10 -14.60 0.32
CA LYS A 178 -9.91 -13.71 1.17
C LYS A 178 -9.17 -13.32 2.45
N GLU A 179 -8.51 -14.30 3.09
CA GLU A 179 -7.84 -14.14 4.39
C GLU A 179 -6.43 -14.72 4.35
N SER A 180 -5.45 -13.88 4.02
CA SER A 180 -4.04 -14.29 3.87
C SER A 180 -3.42 -14.78 5.20
N GLY A 181 -3.80 -14.20 6.34
CA GLY A 181 -3.34 -14.63 7.64
C GLY A 181 -3.78 -16.07 7.97
N THR A 182 -5.06 -16.38 7.76
CA THR A 182 -5.60 -17.74 7.95
C THR A 182 -4.91 -18.75 7.04
N MET A 183 -4.65 -18.38 5.80
CA MET A 183 -3.93 -19.26 4.86
C MET A 183 -2.50 -19.50 5.33
N GLY A 184 -1.81 -18.49 5.85
CA GLY A 184 -0.46 -18.66 6.43
C GLY A 184 -0.47 -19.68 7.56
N VAL A 185 -1.46 -19.62 8.47
CA VAL A 185 -1.61 -20.60 9.56
C VAL A 185 -1.88 -22.01 9.02
N ILE A 186 -2.75 -22.16 8.00
CA ILE A 186 -3.02 -23.45 7.35
C ILE A 186 -1.76 -24.05 6.73
N ILE A 187 -0.97 -23.22 6.06
CA ILE A 187 0.31 -23.65 5.46
C ILE A 187 1.27 -24.13 6.56
N MET A 188 1.45 -23.34 7.63
CA MET A 188 2.34 -23.70 8.73
C MET A 188 1.91 -25.00 9.42
N ALA A 189 0.63 -25.12 9.76
CA ALA A 189 0.08 -26.33 10.37
C ALA A 189 0.21 -27.55 9.45
N GLY A 190 -0.10 -27.39 8.16
CA GLY A 190 0.00 -28.48 7.17
C GLY A 190 1.42 -29.02 7.00
N VAL A 191 2.43 -28.15 7.02
CA VAL A 191 3.84 -28.57 6.99
C VAL A 191 4.22 -29.26 8.32
N ALA A 192 3.79 -28.72 9.45
CA ALA A 192 4.12 -29.27 10.77
C ALA A 192 3.57 -30.70 10.99
N VAL A 193 2.40 -31.01 10.42
CA VAL A 193 1.81 -32.35 10.51
C VAL A 193 2.15 -33.26 9.33
N GLY A 194 3.03 -32.83 8.42
CA GLY A 194 3.47 -33.64 7.27
C GLY A 194 2.45 -33.72 6.12
N LEU A 195 1.42 -32.88 6.10
CA LEU A 195 0.47 -32.79 4.98
C LEU A 195 1.13 -32.21 3.72
N PHE A 196 2.13 -31.34 3.90
CA PHE A 196 2.97 -30.79 2.84
C PHE A 196 4.43 -31.01 3.16
N ASP A 197 5.23 -31.36 2.16
CA ASP A 197 6.67 -31.63 2.31
C ASP A 197 7.49 -30.38 2.68
N SER A 198 6.98 -29.20 2.29
CA SER A 198 7.66 -27.90 2.54
C SER A 198 6.67 -26.75 2.41
N PHE A 199 7.07 -25.56 2.94
CA PHE A 199 6.31 -24.32 2.74
C PHE A 199 6.15 -23.98 1.24
N GLU A 200 7.19 -24.23 0.45
CA GLU A 200 7.15 -23.97 -0.99
C GLU A 200 6.11 -24.87 -1.70
N SER A 201 6.06 -26.17 -1.38
CA SER A 201 5.08 -27.10 -1.96
C SER A 201 3.65 -26.74 -1.56
N ALA A 202 3.45 -26.33 -0.30
CA ALA A 202 2.16 -25.84 0.18
C ALA A 202 1.72 -24.57 -0.54
N MET A 203 2.61 -23.59 -0.65
CA MET A 203 2.32 -22.33 -1.36
C MET A 203 1.98 -22.57 -2.83
N LYS A 204 2.69 -23.45 -3.55
CA LYS A 204 2.38 -23.80 -4.95
C LYS A 204 1.00 -24.39 -5.10
N LYS A 205 0.51 -25.16 -4.11
CA LYS A 205 -0.81 -25.81 -4.15
C LYS A 205 -1.94 -24.86 -3.74
N LEU A 206 -1.71 -23.98 -2.79
CA LEU A 206 -2.77 -23.20 -2.11
C LEU A 206 -2.84 -21.75 -2.55
N VAL A 207 -1.75 -21.17 -3.05
CA VAL A 207 -1.69 -19.75 -3.41
C VAL A 207 -1.76 -19.60 -4.92
N THR A 208 -2.85 -19.05 -5.41
CA THR A 208 -3.06 -18.79 -6.84
C THR A 208 -3.06 -17.28 -7.10
N ILE A 209 -2.58 -16.90 -8.29
CA ILE A 209 -2.67 -15.52 -8.76
C ILE A 209 -3.97 -15.37 -9.54
N ASP A 210 -4.77 -14.41 -9.13
CA ASP A 210 -6.07 -14.11 -9.74
C ASP A 210 -5.92 -13.15 -10.92
N LYS A 211 -5.13 -12.08 -10.72
CA LYS A 211 -4.91 -11.04 -11.74
C LYS A 211 -3.55 -10.41 -11.59
N VAL A 212 -2.93 -10.02 -12.71
CA VAL A 212 -1.69 -9.26 -12.77
C VAL A 212 -1.99 -7.86 -13.28
N PHE A 213 -1.58 -6.85 -12.54
CA PHE A 213 -1.70 -5.45 -12.91
C PHE A 213 -0.36 -4.97 -13.44
N LYS A 214 -0.34 -4.55 -14.71
CA LYS A 214 0.87 -4.05 -15.39
C LYS A 214 0.87 -2.52 -15.39
N PRO A 215 2.05 -1.91 -15.24
CA PRO A 215 2.16 -0.45 -15.33
C PRO A 215 1.70 0.08 -16.69
N ILE A 216 0.93 1.16 -16.67
CA ILE A 216 0.52 1.90 -17.87
C ILE A 216 1.55 3.03 -18.11
N PRO A 217 2.32 3.02 -19.21
CA PRO A 217 3.44 3.95 -19.39
C PRO A 217 3.08 5.44 -19.23
N GLU A 218 1.91 5.84 -19.72
CA GLU A 218 1.44 7.23 -19.60
C GLU A 218 1.21 7.64 -18.13
N ASN A 219 0.59 6.74 -17.33
CA ASN A 219 0.38 6.95 -15.91
C ASN A 219 1.70 6.96 -15.15
N VAL A 220 2.61 6.06 -15.48
CA VAL A 220 3.96 6.01 -14.88
C VAL A 220 4.69 7.34 -15.10
N ALA A 221 4.67 7.86 -16.33
CA ALA A 221 5.30 9.16 -16.64
C ALA A 221 4.68 10.31 -15.84
N PHE A 222 3.35 10.31 -15.68
CA PHE A 222 2.64 11.28 -14.84
C PHE A 222 3.03 11.13 -13.36
N TYR A 223 2.93 9.93 -12.79
CA TYR A 223 3.23 9.67 -11.40
C TYR A 223 4.71 9.93 -11.04
N ASN A 224 5.65 9.70 -11.94
CA ASN A 224 7.04 10.08 -11.72
C ASN A 224 7.23 11.59 -11.50
N ARG A 225 6.45 12.44 -12.19
CA ARG A 225 6.47 13.89 -11.95
C ARG A 225 5.83 14.28 -10.62
N GLN A 226 4.69 13.66 -10.29
CA GLN A 226 3.99 13.92 -9.02
C GLN A 226 4.77 13.40 -7.82
N TYR A 227 5.41 12.27 -7.94
CA TYR A 227 6.23 11.68 -6.88
C TYR A 227 7.41 12.56 -6.45
N LYS A 228 8.03 13.26 -7.40
CA LYS A 228 9.07 14.26 -7.06
C LYS A 228 8.55 15.35 -6.14
N LYS A 229 7.31 15.82 -6.36
CA LYS A 229 6.66 16.81 -5.49
C LYS A 229 6.23 16.18 -4.16
N TYR A 230 5.70 14.95 -4.19
CA TYR A 230 5.25 14.22 -3.02
C TYR A 230 6.37 14.08 -1.98
N ARG A 231 7.59 13.79 -2.39
CA ARG A 231 8.75 13.63 -1.50
C ARG A 231 9.07 14.87 -0.67
N GLU A 232 8.65 16.05 -1.09
CA GLU A 232 8.86 17.31 -0.37
C GLU A 232 7.79 17.57 0.71
N LEU A 233 6.64 16.89 0.64
CA LEU A 233 5.47 17.22 1.48
C LEU A 233 5.74 17.00 2.97
N TYR A 234 6.40 15.90 3.34
CA TYR A 234 6.69 15.62 4.75
C TYR A 234 7.60 16.71 5.36
N ALA A 235 8.69 17.05 4.69
CA ALA A 235 9.61 18.08 5.15
C ALA A 235 8.92 19.44 5.24
N PHE A 236 8.09 19.78 4.26
CA PHE A 236 7.29 21.00 4.25
C PHE A 236 6.31 21.05 5.42
N GLY A 237 5.54 19.97 5.64
CA GLY A 237 4.62 19.86 6.77
C GLY A 237 5.33 19.94 8.12
N LYS A 238 6.48 19.28 8.26
CA LYS A 238 7.31 19.36 9.48
C LYS A 238 7.79 20.79 9.76
N LYS A 239 8.25 21.47 8.72
CA LYS A 239 8.67 22.89 8.84
C LYS A 239 7.52 23.79 9.29
N LEU A 240 6.31 23.63 8.75
CA LEU A 240 5.13 24.42 9.17
C LEU A 240 4.76 24.17 10.64
N ARG A 241 4.89 22.94 11.13
CA ARG A 241 4.60 22.63 12.54
C ARG A 241 5.63 23.21 13.53
N SER A 242 6.82 23.55 13.06
CA SER A 242 7.89 24.14 13.89
C SER A 242 7.84 25.67 13.95
N LEU A 243 6.93 26.33 13.23
CA LEU A 243 6.68 27.78 13.29
C LEU A 243 5.70 28.12 14.43
#